data_6da531759fc2cd90ee4a665e06fdcb5f
#
_entry.id   6da531759fc2cd90ee4a665e06fdcb5f
#
_cell.length_a   1.000
_cell.length_b   1.000
_cell.length_c   1.000
_cell.angle_alpha   90.00
_cell.angle_beta   90.00
_cell.angle_gamma   90.00
#
_symmetry.space_group_name_H-M   'P 1'
#
loop_
_entity.id
_entity.type
_entity.pdbx_description
1 polymer ?
#
loop_
_entity_poly.entity_id
_entity_poly.type
_entity_poly.pdbx_seq_one_letter_code
_entity_poly.pdbx_strand_id
1 'polypeptide(L)'
;SLQIKNLLLYNGLMKNIIFIFGTRPEIIKLAPVILELKKYPEDYNVIICNTEQQKELSNQTLAYFGLKADINLDCMRENQSLSSVQARILTSLDKVFCEREIDATIVQGDTMTVLCGALTSFYHKIPVYHVEAGLRSYDIYEPFPEEVMRQMTSRVAALHFAPTGVNKDALLKEGIDTDKIHVVGNT
;
A
#
# COMPACT_ATOMS: atom_id res chain seq x y z
N SER A 1 -15.24 2.30 6.38
CA SER A 1 -14.67 3.66 6.32
C SER A 1 -14.45 4.27 7.70
N LEU A 2 -15.44 4.18 8.61
CA LEU A 2 -15.31 4.70 10.00
C LEU A 2 -14.24 3.93 10.80
N GLN A 3 -14.04 2.66 10.52
CA GLN A 3 -13.06 1.81 11.21
C GLN A 3 -11.61 2.23 10.92
N ILE A 4 -11.29 2.65 9.69
CA ILE A 4 -9.95 3.12 9.34
C ILE A 4 -9.62 4.41 10.09
N LYS A 5 -10.59 5.33 10.23
CA LYS A 5 -10.39 6.58 10.96
C LYS A 5 -10.02 6.36 12.44
N ASN A 6 -10.64 5.41 13.10
CA ASN A 6 -10.36 5.11 14.52
C ASN A 6 -9.03 4.36 14.74
N LEU A 7 -8.50 3.72 13.68
CA LEU A 7 -7.25 2.97 13.71
C LEU A 7 -6.02 3.84 13.40
N LEU A 8 -6.20 4.95 12.69
CA LEU A 8 -5.17 5.97 12.48
C LEU A 8 -5.09 6.80 13.77
N LEU A 9 -4.31 6.34 14.75
CA LEU A 9 -4.13 6.92 16.09
C LEU A 9 -4.15 8.45 16.06
N TYR A 10 -5.35 9.02 16.23
CA TYR A 10 -5.57 10.47 16.25
C TYR A 10 -5.17 11.04 17.61
N ASN A 11 -4.10 11.82 17.65
CA ASN A 11 -3.61 12.52 18.84
C ASN A 11 -3.80 14.04 18.75
N GLY A 12 -4.72 14.52 17.90
CA GLY A 12 -5.00 15.94 17.70
C GLY A 12 -4.03 16.66 16.74
N LEU A 13 -3.04 15.95 16.16
CA LEU A 13 -2.13 16.51 15.16
C LEU A 13 -2.49 15.94 13.77
N MET A 14 -2.42 16.79 12.74
CA MET A 14 -2.60 16.36 11.35
C MET A 14 -1.60 15.27 10.99
N LYS A 15 -2.07 14.19 10.35
CA LYS A 15 -1.25 13.04 9.95
C LYS A 15 -0.97 13.02 8.46
N ASN A 16 0.29 12.87 8.09
CA ASN A 16 0.73 12.68 6.71
C ASN A 16 0.62 11.21 6.31
N ILE A 17 -0.39 10.89 5.51
CA ILE A 17 -0.66 9.52 5.06
C ILE A 17 -0.26 9.38 3.60
N ILE A 18 0.76 8.55 3.31
CA ILE A 18 1.16 8.27 1.95
C ILE A 18 0.48 7.01 1.42
N PHE A 19 -0.11 7.11 0.23
CA PHE A 19 -0.63 6.00 -0.55
C PHE A 19 0.36 5.67 -1.66
N ILE A 20 0.84 4.42 -1.70
CA ILE A 20 1.83 3.98 -2.69
C ILE A 20 1.20 2.91 -3.56
N PHE A 21 1.21 3.14 -4.86
CA PHE A 21 0.69 2.22 -5.87
C PHE A 21 1.40 2.46 -7.22
N GLY A 22 1.18 1.55 -8.18
CA GLY A 22 1.79 1.67 -9.51
C GLY A 22 0.93 1.09 -10.61
N THR A 23 -0.18 0.42 -10.26
CA THR A 23 -1.05 -0.28 -11.21
C THR A 23 -2.50 0.18 -11.09
N ARG A 24 -3.25 -0.04 -12.18
CA ARG A 24 -4.68 0.30 -12.24
C ARG A 24 -5.53 -0.41 -11.16
N PRO A 25 -5.39 -1.72 -10.90
CA PRO A 25 -6.19 -2.39 -9.86
C PRO A 25 -5.98 -1.81 -8.48
N GLU A 26 -4.72 -1.46 -8.11
CA GLU A 26 -4.40 -0.82 -6.84
C GLU A 26 -5.13 0.52 -6.69
N ILE A 27 -5.11 1.35 -7.73
CA ILE A 27 -5.77 2.66 -7.71
C ILE A 27 -7.29 2.50 -7.53
N ILE A 28 -7.94 1.59 -8.27
CA ILE A 28 -9.38 1.36 -8.15
C ILE A 28 -9.77 1.05 -6.71
N LYS A 29 -8.98 0.23 -6.01
CA LYS A 29 -9.26 -0.19 -4.63
C LYS A 29 -8.87 0.87 -3.59
N LEU A 30 -7.83 1.67 -3.84
CA LEU A 30 -7.40 2.72 -2.92
C LEU A 30 -8.15 4.04 -3.10
N ALA A 31 -8.67 4.33 -4.28
CA ALA A 31 -9.36 5.60 -4.56
C ALA A 31 -10.53 5.89 -3.58
N PRO A 32 -11.41 4.94 -3.23
CA PRO A 32 -12.46 5.19 -2.23
C PRO A 32 -11.90 5.56 -0.85
N VAL A 33 -10.79 4.94 -0.44
CA VAL A 33 -10.11 5.24 0.84
C VAL A 33 -9.49 6.62 0.80
N ILE A 34 -8.80 6.97 -0.29
CA ILE A 34 -8.20 8.30 -0.52
C ILE A 34 -9.27 9.39 -0.46
N LEU A 35 -10.36 9.21 -1.21
CA LEU A 35 -11.46 10.17 -1.27
C LEU A 35 -12.15 10.35 0.09
N GLU A 36 -12.26 9.26 0.88
CA GLU A 36 -12.83 9.33 2.21
C GLU A 36 -11.92 10.12 3.16
N LEU A 37 -10.60 9.87 3.19
CA LEU A 37 -9.67 10.61 4.05
C LEU A 37 -9.58 12.09 3.65
N LYS A 38 -9.66 12.42 2.37
CA LYS A 38 -9.66 13.81 1.87
C LYS A 38 -10.86 14.64 2.32
N LYS A 39 -11.91 14.04 2.89
CA LYS A 39 -13.02 14.77 3.52
C LYS A 39 -12.66 15.36 4.89
N TYR A 40 -11.51 14.98 5.44
CA TYR A 40 -11.04 15.40 6.77
C TYR A 40 -9.65 16.04 6.67
N PRO A 41 -9.52 17.20 5.98
CA PRO A 41 -8.23 17.83 5.70
C PRO A 41 -7.53 18.38 6.95
N GLU A 42 -8.27 18.64 8.02
CA GLU A 42 -7.70 19.03 9.33
C GLU A 42 -7.02 17.85 10.05
N ASP A 43 -7.49 16.63 9.78
CA ASP A 43 -6.97 15.40 10.41
C ASP A 43 -5.88 14.73 9.58
N TYR A 44 -6.00 14.77 8.22
CA TYR A 44 -5.16 14.00 7.31
C TYR A 44 -4.66 14.84 6.12
N ASN A 45 -3.35 14.85 5.95
CA ASN A 45 -2.70 15.24 4.70
C ASN A 45 -2.44 13.97 3.88
N VAL A 46 -3.20 13.81 2.80
CA VAL A 46 -3.12 12.63 1.92
C VAL A 46 -2.12 12.88 0.80
N ILE A 47 -1.07 12.06 0.74
CA ILE A 47 -0.01 12.10 -0.26
C ILE A 47 -0.18 10.91 -1.21
N ILE A 48 -0.28 11.14 -2.49
CA ILE A 48 -0.47 10.12 -3.52
C ILE A 48 0.86 9.90 -4.26
N CYS A 49 1.48 8.73 -4.08
CA CYS A 49 2.74 8.35 -4.73
C CYS A 49 2.50 7.24 -5.74
N ASN A 50 2.72 7.55 -7.02
CA ASN A 50 2.60 6.62 -8.14
C ASN A 50 3.99 6.17 -8.59
N THR A 51 4.31 4.87 -8.50
CA THR A 51 5.56 4.30 -9.02
C THR A 51 5.57 4.20 -10.54
N GLU A 52 4.40 4.42 -11.16
CA GLU A 52 4.19 4.35 -12.60
C GLU A 52 4.53 2.97 -13.21
N GLN A 53 4.28 1.88 -12.47
CA GLN A 53 4.44 0.52 -13.00
C GLN A 53 3.55 0.28 -14.23
N GLN A 54 2.39 0.93 -14.31
CA GLN A 54 1.50 1.02 -15.47
C GLN A 54 1.17 2.49 -15.75
N LYS A 55 2.14 3.28 -16.21
CA LYS A 55 2.10 4.75 -16.29
C LYS A 55 0.82 5.32 -16.90
N GLU A 56 0.48 4.92 -18.12
CA GLU A 56 -0.70 5.46 -18.83
C GLU A 56 -2.01 5.04 -18.14
N LEU A 57 -2.14 3.75 -17.80
CA LEU A 57 -3.34 3.22 -17.15
C LEU A 57 -3.53 3.80 -15.74
N SER A 58 -2.45 4.00 -14.99
CA SER A 58 -2.53 4.59 -13.66
C SER A 58 -2.98 6.05 -13.72
N ASN A 59 -2.44 6.85 -14.64
CA ASN A 59 -2.81 8.25 -14.81
C ASN A 59 -4.27 8.41 -15.28
N GLN A 60 -4.73 7.59 -16.24
CA GLN A 60 -6.12 7.58 -16.68
C GLN A 60 -7.08 7.20 -15.54
N THR A 61 -6.70 6.21 -14.72
CA THR A 61 -7.52 5.76 -13.61
C THR A 61 -7.61 6.81 -12.50
N LEU A 62 -6.50 7.46 -12.16
CA LEU A 62 -6.49 8.59 -11.23
C LEU A 62 -7.42 9.71 -11.70
N ALA A 63 -7.32 10.08 -12.98
CA ALA A 63 -8.16 11.12 -13.58
C ALA A 63 -9.66 10.76 -13.53
N TYR A 64 -10.01 9.48 -13.74
CA TYR A 64 -11.39 8.99 -13.61
C TYR A 64 -11.98 9.24 -12.22
N PHE A 65 -11.19 9.07 -11.17
CA PHE A 65 -11.60 9.35 -9.78
C PHE A 65 -11.43 10.82 -9.37
N GLY A 66 -11.05 11.72 -10.28
CA GLY A 66 -10.76 13.12 -9.95
C GLY A 66 -9.53 13.28 -9.06
N LEU A 67 -8.61 12.31 -9.08
CA LEU A 67 -7.36 12.31 -8.31
C LEU A 67 -6.17 12.64 -9.21
N LYS A 68 -5.09 13.10 -8.57
CA LYS A 68 -3.80 13.33 -9.22
C LYS A 68 -2.69 12.85 -8.27
N ALA A 69 -1.65 12.25 -8.84
CA ALA A 69 -0.47 11.92 -8.06
C ALA A 69 0.29 13.18 -7.65
N ASP A 70 0.68 13.25 -6.39
CA ASP A 70 1.56 14.29 -5.85
C ASP A 70 3.03 13.97 -6.18
N ILE A 71 3.34 12.66 -6.32
CA ILE A 71 4.66 12.14 -6.61
C ILE A 71 4.56 11.08 -7.70
N ASN A 72 5.34 11.22 -8.75
CA ASN A 72 5.53 10.23 -9.81
C ASN A 72 7.01 9.81 -9.83
N LEU A 73 7.29 8.49 -9.72
CA LEU A 73 8.66 7.99 -9.56
C LEU A 73 9.32 7.55 -10.87
N ASP A 74 8.54 7.34 -11.92
CA ASP A 74 9.04 6.89 -13.25
C ASP A 74 9.99 5.69 -13.13
N CYS A 75 9.57 4.65 -12.42
CA CYS A 75 10.44 3.52 -12.05
C CYS A 75 10.61 2.47 -13.14
N MET A 76 9.81 2.51 -14.22
CA MET A 76 9.84 1.47 -15.26
C MET A 76 10.80 1.78 -16.40
N ARG A 77 11.43 0.74 -16.91
CA ARG A 77 12.30 0.76 -18.10
C ARG A 77 12.03 -0.48 -18.94
N GLU A 78 12.32 -0.44 -20.21
CA GLU A 78 12.19 -1.60 -21.08
C GLU A 78 13.18 -2.72 -20.70
N ASN A 79 12.75 -3.98 -20.86
CA ASN A 79 13.58 -5.18 -20.68
C ASN A 79 14.29 -5.29 -19.33
N GLN A 80 13.69 -4.79 -18.26
CA GLN A 80 14.28 -4.83 -16.92
C GLN A 80 13.95 -6.12 -16.17
N SER A 81 14.92 -6.62 -15.37
CA SER A 81 14.70 -7.73 -14.46
C SER A 81 13.88 -7.28 -13.24
N LEU A 82 13.23 -8.24 -12.55
CA LEU A 82 12.51 -7.97 -11.28
C LEU A 82 13.43 -7.29 -10.26
N SER A 83 14.68 -7.74 -10.13
CA SER A 83 15.67 -7.14 -9.22
C SER A 83 15.97 -5.68 -9.56
N SER A 84 16.07 -5.34 -10.84
CA SER A 84 16.32 -3.96 -11.28
C SER A 84 15.13 -3.05 -10.99
N VAL A 85 13.91 -3.55 -11.17
CA VAL A 85 12.67 -2.83 -10.83
C VAL A 85 12.62 -2.58 -9.33
N GLN A 86 12.81 -3.63 -8.54
CA GLN A 86 12.79 -3.55 -7.09
C GLN A 86 13.80 -2.54 -6.54
N ALA A 87 15.05 -2.63 -6.99
CA ALA A 87 16.10 -1.70 -6.58
C ALA A 87 15.76 -0.24 -6.88
N ARG A 88 15.18 0.01 -8.07
CA ARG A 88 14.80 1.36 -8.47
C ARG A 88 13.62 1.90 -7.67
N ILE A 89 12.60 1.10 -7.43
CA ILE A 89 11.46 1.51 -6.61
C ILE A 89 11.91 1.80 -5.18
N LEU A 90 12.71 0.90 -4.57
CA LEU A 90 13.23 1.08 -3.21
C LEU A 90 14.03 2.38 -3.08
N THR A 91 15.01 2.60 -3.98
CA THR A 91 15.86 3.80 -3.92
C THR A 91 15.10 5.10 -4.21
N SER A 92 14.06 5.05 -5.05
CA SER A 92 13.23 6.21 -5.34
C SER A 92 12.30 6.54 -4.16
N LEU A 93 11.69 5.53 -3.54
CA LEU A 93 10.87 5.70 -2.34
C LEU A 93 11.70 6.19 -1.15
N ASP A 94 12.91 5.65 -0.95
CA ASP A 94 13.81 6.07 0.13
C ASP A 94 14.08 7.58 0.09
N LYS A 95 14.33 8.15 -1.10
CA LYS A 95 14.47 9.60 -1.28
C LYS A 95 13.22 10.36 -0.85
N VAL A 96 12.02 9.89 -1.25
CA VAL A 96 10.74 10.50 -0.88
C VAL A 96 10.59 10.54 0.66
N PHE A 97 10.94 9.43 1.32
CA PHE A 97 10.82 9.30 2.77
C PHE A 97 11.87 10.12 3.53
N CYS A 98 13.04 10.34 2.96
CA CYS A 98 14.06 11.25 3.51
C CYS A 98 13.65 12.73 3.39
N GLU A 99 12.87 13.10 2.38
CA GLU A 99 12.50 14.48 2.09
C GLU A 99 11.16 14.91 2.70
N ARG A 100 10.37 13.97 3.26
CA ARG A 100 9.01 14.21 3.74
C ARG A 100 8.75 13.57 5.09
N GLU A 101 8.03 14.26 5.94
CA GLU A 101 7.46 13.67 7.14
C GLU A 101 6.26 12.81 6.76
N ILE A 102 6.29 11.51 7.09
CA ILE A 102 5.25 10.53 6.81
C ILE A 102 4.91 9.81 8.11
N ASP A 103 3.63 9.83 8.49
CA ASP A 103 3.14 9.19 9.72
C ASP A 103 2.67 7.75 9.48
N ALA A 104 2.17 7.45 8.29
CA ALA A 104 1.75 6.10 7.92
C ALA A 104 1.75 5.90 6.40
N THR A 105 1.94 4.65 5.98
CA THR A 105 1.88 4.21 4.59
C THR A 105 0.71 3.28 4.38
N ILE A 106 -0.05 3.48 3.30
CA ILE A 106 -1.12 2.58 2.87
C ILE A 106 -0.73 1.97 1.52
N VAL A 107 -0.74 0.65 1.46
CA VAL A 107 -0.50 -0.15 0.25
C VAL A 107 -1.64 -1.15 0.04
N GLN A 108 -1.85 -1.60 -1.19
CA GLN A 108 -2.93 -2.52 -1.54
C GLN A 108 -2.43 -3.65 -2.45
N GLY A 109 -2.77 -4.90 -2.11
CA GLY A 109 -2.49 -6.07 -2.93
C GLY A 109 -1.08 -6.63 -2.74
N ASP A 110 -0.44 -7.03 -3.84
CA ASP A 110 0.72 -7.91 -3.83
C ASP A 110 1.77 -7.62 -4.91
N THR A 111 1.74 -6.45 -5.51
CA THR A 111 2.71 -6.08 -6.55
C THR A 111 4.10 -5.77 -5.98
N MET A 112 5.09 -5.65 -6.86
CA MET A 112 6.43 -5.17 -6.50
C MET A 112 6.38 -3.79 -5.82
N THR A 113 5.49 -2.92 -6.26
CA THR A 113 5.27 -1.60 -5.65
C THR A 113 4.83 -1.72 -4.19
N VAL A 114 3.91 -2.64 -3.89
CA VAL A 114 3.41 -2.91 -2.53
C VAL A 114 4.54 -3.37 -1.62
N LEU A 115 5.30 -4.37 -2.05
CA LEU A 115 6.43 -4.88 -1.27
C LEU A 115 7.48 -3.80 -1.02
N CYS A 116 7.87 -3.05 -2.06
CA CYS A 116 8.86 -1.98 -1.93
C CYS A 116 8.36 -0.85 -1.02
N GLY A 117 7.09 -0.46 -1.15
CA GLY A 117 6.46 0.53 -0.27
C GLY A 117 6.48 0.09 1.19
N ALA A 118 6.13 -1.16 1.46
CA ALA A 118 6.13 -1.74 2.80
C ALA A 118 7.55 -1.83 3.38
N LEU A 119 8.53 -2.29 2.62
CA LEU A 119 9.93 -2.41 3.07
C LEU A 119 10.55 -1.03 3.34
N THR A 120 10.37 -0.06 2.44
CA THR A 120 10.90 1.30 2.65
C THR A 120 10.30 1.91 3.92
N SER A 121 8.98 1.81 4.10
CA SER A 121 8.30 2.29 5.30
C SER A 121 8.84 1.64 6.56
N PHE A 122 9.03 0.32 6.55
CA PHE A 122 9.61 -0.42 7.67
C PHE A 122 11.03 0.06 8.01
N TYR A 123 11.89 0.32 7.02
CA TYR A 123 13.24 0.84 7.23
C TYR A 123 13.24 2.23 7.86
N HIS A 124 12.26 3.05 7.54
CA HIS A 124 12.04 4.38 8.16
C HIS A 124 11.21 4.32 9.45
N LYS A 125 10.85 3.12 9.95
CA LYS A 125 10.03 2.91 11.17
C LYS A 125 8.63 3.54 11.07
N ILE A 126 8.09 3.62 9.87
CA ILE A 126 6.76 4.14 9.57
C ILE A 126 5.79 2.97 9.48
N PRO A 127 4.64 2.99 10.19
CA PRO A 127 3.68 1.90 10.15
C PRO A 127 3.06 1.73 8.75
N VAL A 128 2.92 0.48 8.34
CA VAL A 128 2.33 0.07 7.07
C VAL A 128 0.95 -0.51 7.30
N TYR A 129 -0.03 -0.05 6.55
CA TYR A 129 -1.40 -0.55 6.55
C TYR A 129 -1.68 -1.23 5.21
N HIS A 130 -1.88 -2.54 5.26
CA HIS A 130 -2.00 -3.38 4.08
C HIS A 130 -3.48 -3.67 3.77
N VAL A 131 -3.96 -3.12 2.67
CA VAL A 131 -5.32 -3.34 2.13
C VAL A 131 -5.31 -4.59 1.25
N GLU A 132 -6.37 -5.40 1.32
CA GLU A 132 -6.50 -6.71 0.68
C GLU A 132 -5.47 -7.73 1.19
N ALA A 133 -5.20 -7.69 2.49
CA ALA A 133 -4.26 -8.59 3.14
C ALA A 133 -4.80 -10.01 3.30
N GLY A 134 -3.90 -11.00 3.31
CA GLY A 134 -4.23 -12.38 3.65
C GLY A 134 -4.66 -13.27 2.49
N LEU A 135 -4.58 -12.82 1.23
CA LEU A 135 -4.67 -13.70 0.07
C LEU A 135 -3.49 -14.67 0.05
N ARG A 136 -3.75 -15.99 -0.14
CA ARG A 136 -2.72 -17.03 -0.20
C ARG A 136 -3.08 -18.13 -1.18
N SER A 137 -2.09 -18.53 -1.96
CA SER A 137 -2.12 -19.78 -2.71
C SER A 137 -1.30 -20.88 -2.01
N TYR A 138 -0.32 -20.46 -1.19
CA TYR A 138 0.70 -21.31 -0.57
C TYR A 138 1.64 -22.02 -1.58
N ASP A 139 1.56 -21.66 -2.87
CA ASP A 139 2.52 -22.02 -3.88
C ASP A 139 3.36 -20.81 -4.25
N ILE A 140 4.64 -20.79 -3.90
CA ILE A 140 5.54 -19.66 -4.11
C ILE A 140 5.77 -19.30 -5.58
N TYR A 141 5.35 -20.16 -6.50
CA TYR A 141 5.45 -19.95 -7.92
C TYR A 141 4.09 -19.65 -8.59
N GLU A 142 2.97 -19.64 -7.81
CA GLU A 142 1.64 -19.38 -8.38
C GLU A 142 0.74 -18.54 -7.44
N PRO A 143 0.41 -17.30 -7.80
CA PRO A 143 0.99 -16.50 -8.89
C PRO A 143 2.44 -16.09 -8.58
N PHE A 144 3.27 -16.01 -9.60
CA PHE A 144 4.66 -15.59 -9.49
C PHE A 144 4.84 -14.17 -10.03
N PRO A 145 5.50 -13.26 -9.30
CA PRO A 145 6.13 -13.42 -7.98
C PRO A 145 5.21 -12.99 -6.80
N GLU A 146 3.91 -12.77 -7.03
CA GLU A 146 2.97 -12.11 -6.11
C GLU A 146 2.78 -12.88 -4.81
N GLU A 147 2.76 -14.23 -4.82
CA GLU A 147 2.56 -15.00 -3.59
C GLU A 147 3.64 -14.71 -2.54
N VAL A 148 4.89 -14.67 -2.95
CA VAL A 148 6.00 -14.35 -2.04
C VAL A 148 5.93 -12.89 -1.60
N MET A 149 5.63 -11.98 -2.52
CA MET A 149 5.54 -10.54 -2.22
C MET A 149 4.49 -10.23 -1.15
N ARG A 150 3.30 -10.85 -1.22
CA ARG A 150 2.24 -10.61 -0.22
C ARG A 150 2.55 -11.24 1.13
N GLN A 151 3.23 -12.40 1.16
CA GLN A 151 3.71 -13.00 2.40
C GLN A 151 4.75 -12.11 3.09
N MET A 152 5.74 -11.59 2.34
CA MET A 152 6.75 -10.67 2.86
C MET A 152 6.13 -9.36 3.35
N THR A 153 5.19 -8.80 2.60
CA THR A 153 4.45 -7.59 3.00
C THR A 153 3.72 -7.80 4.32
N SER A 154 3.10 -8.96 4.51
CA SER A 154 2.40 -9.27 5.77
C SER A 154 3.33 -9.30 6.99
N ARG A 155 4.63 -9.60 6.83
CA ARG A 155 5.59 -9.62 7.94
C ARG A 155 5.96 -8.24 8.47
N VAL A 156 5.88 -7.21 7.63
CA VAL A 156 6.27 -5.83 8.00
C VAL A 156 5.08 -4.91 8.21
N ALA A 157 3.87 -5.34 7.80
CA ALA A 157 2.67 -4.55 7.99
C ALA A 157 2.25 -4.48 9.46
N ALA A 158 1.89 -3.27 9.91
CA ALA A 158 1.39 -3.00 11.26
C ALA A 158 -0.09 -3.35 11.40
N LEU A 159 -0.90 -3.13 10.33
CA LEU A 159 -2.31 -3.47 10.27
C LEU A 159 -2.65 -4.16 8.94
N HIS A 160 -3.60 -5.10 9.01
CA HIS A 160 -4.04 -5.92 7.90
C HIS A 160 -5.55 -5.76 7.68
N PHE A 161 -5.96 -5.21 6.56
CA PHE A 161 -7.35 -5.11 6.16
C PHE A 161 -7.69 -6.29 5.24
N ALA A 162 -8.24 -7.35 5.83
CA ALA A 162 -8.57 -8.59 5.14
C ALA A 162 -9.95 -8.47 4.44
N PRO A 163 -10.10 -8.92 3.20
CA PRO A 163 -11.38 -8.91 2.52
C PRO A 163 -12.42 -9.83 3.15
N THR A 164 -12.00 -11.00 3.63
CA THR A 164 -12.89 -12.04 4.17
C THR A 164 -12.31 -12.71 5.41
N GLY A 165 -13.14 -13.51 6.09
CA GLY A 165 -12.71 -14.36 7.20
C GLY A 165 -11.62 -15.37 6.80
N VAL A 166 -11.70 -15.93 5.57
CA VAL A 166 -10.67 -16.86 5.05
C VAL A 166 -9.30 -16.19 4.97
N ASN A 167 -9.27 -14.92 4.53
CA ASN A 167 -8.02 -14.14 4.48
C ASN A 167 -7.47 -13.83 5.89
N LYS A 168 -8.37 -13.54 6.85
CA LYS A 168 -8.00 -13.41 8.27
C LYS A 168 -7.40 -14.70 8.81
N ASP A 169 -8.03 -15.86 8.54
CA ASP A 169 -7.56 -17.15 9.01
C ASP A 169 -6.17 -17.50 8.46
N ALA A 170 -5.89 -17.12 7.20
CA ALA A 170 -4.56 -17.28 6.60
C ALA A 170 -3.49 -16.48 7.37
N LEU A 171 -3.77 -15.21 7.71
CA LEU A 171 -2.87 -14.37 8.48
C LEU A 171 -2.66 -14.91 9.91
N LEU A 172 -3.72 -15.38 10.57
CA LEU A 172 -3.63 -16.01 11.90
C LEU A 172 -2.73 -17.26 11.88
N LYS A 173 -2.86 -18.12 10.86
CA LYS A 173 -2.00 -19.31 10.69
C LYS A 173 -0.52 -18.95 10.53
N GLU A 174 -0.22 -17.78 10.01
CA GLU A 174 1.13 -17.25 9.87
C GLU A 174 1.64 -16.51 11.13
N GLY A 175 0.84 -16.49 12.22
CA GLY A 175 1.22 -15.90 13.50
C GLY A 175 1.05 -14.38 13.57
N ILE A 176 0.22 -13.80 12.71
CA ILE A 176 -0.17 -12.38 12.85
C ILE A 176 -1.20 -12.27 13.97
N ASP A 177 -1.00 -11.33 14.89
CA ASP A 177 -1.89 -11.09 16.02
C ASP A 177 -3.30 -10.67 15.56
N THR A 178 -4.32 -11.19 16.23
CA THR A 178 -5.71 -10.98 15.85
C THR A 178 -6.16 -9.51 15.94
N ASP A 179 -5.59 -8.74 16.85
CA ASP A 179 -5.84 -7.29 17.02
C ASP A 179 -5.31 -6.43 15.88
N LYS A 180 -4.37 -6.96 15.09
CA LYS A 180 -3.82 -6.32 13.90
C LYS A 180 -4.59 -6.66 12.61
N ILE A 181 -5.61 -7.52 12.68
CA ILE A 181 -6.35 -8.00 11.51
C ILE A 181 -7.82 -7.56 11.57
N HIS A 182 -8.23 -6.77 10.59
CA HIS A 182 -9.58 -6.25 10.44
C HIS A 182 -10.23 -6.80 9.18
N VAL A 183 -11.37 -7.50 9.32
CA VAL A 183 -12.18 -7.95 8.17
C VAL A 183 -13.08 -6.80 7.74
N VAL A 184 -12.83 -6.25 6.54
CA VAL A 184 -13.46 -5.00 6.08
C VAL A 184 -14.22 -5.14 4.76
N GLY A 185 -14.21 -6.31 4.14
CA GLY A 185 -14.72 -6.49 2.77
C GLY A 185 -13.70 -6.01 1.72
N ASN A 186 -14.18 -5.90 0.49
CA ASN A 186 -13.40 -5.36 -0.63
C ASN A 186 -13.89 -3.95 -0.97
N THR A 187 -12.98 -3.07 -1.40
CA THR A 187 -13.26 -1.69 -1.80
C THR A 187 -13.53 -1.57 -3.29
#